data_e7104c1579840a22bc7c4edc658a2997
#
_entry.id   e7104c1579840a22bc7c4edc658a2997
#
_cell.length_a   1.000
_cell.length_b   1.000
_cell.length_c   1.000
_cell.angle_alpha   90.00
_cell.angle_beta   90.00
_cell.angle_gamma   90.00
#
_symmetry.space_group_name_H-M   'P 1'
#
loop_
_entity.id
_entity.type
_entity.pdbx_description
1 polymer ?
#
loop_
_entity_poly.entity_id
_entity_poly.type
_entity_poly.pdbx_seq_one_letter_code
_entity_poly.pdbx_strand_id
1 'polypeptide(L)'
;MSDIQPKANPLSSLDAWEEDVLMRYPDPDAIATAKGTGEYRNYENPGRDTVKEFYRLNHKYQTYDFVREKQQDFLKFDKKEMTLWDSFEFLNTLVDDSDPDIALDQLQHLLQTSEAIRADGHPDWFVLTGLLHDMGKVLCLFGEPQW
;
A
#
# COMPACT_ATOMS: atom_id res chain seq x y z
N MET A 1 -0.41 32.65 -13.15
CA MET A 1 -1.39 31.76 -12.52
C MET A 1 -1.72 30.73 -13.58
N SER A 2 -1.13 29.54 -13.50
CA SER A 2 -1.44 28.45 -14.40
C SER A 2 -2.76 27.83 -13.93
N ASP A 3 -3.78 27.86 -14.77
CA ASP A 3 -5.04 27.14 -14.55
C ASP A 3 -4.74 25.64 -14.48
N ILE A 4 -4.62 25.13 -13.27
CA ILE A 4 -4.60 23.68 -13.04
C ILE A 4 -6.03 23.21 -13.27
N GLN A 5 -6.30 22.71 -14.47
CA GLN A 5 -7.55 21.99 -14.74
C GLN A 5 -7.60 20.78 -13.80
N PRO A 6 -8.70 20.56 -13.09
CA PRO A 6 -8.84 19.35 -12.27
C PRO A 6 -8.70 18.14 -13.19
N LYS A 7 -7.71 17.29 -12.91
CA LYS A 7 -7.57 16.00 -13.61
C LYS A 7 -8.87 15.21 -13.46
N ALA A 8 -9.33 14.61 -14.55
CA ALA A 8 -10.53 13.77 -14.54
C ALA A 8 -10.39 12.70 -13.45
N ASN A 9 -11.49 12.44 -12.74
CA ASN A 9 -11.54 11.36 -11.74
C ASN A 9 -11.19 10.03 -12.44
N PRO A 10 -10.11 9.34 -12.08
CA PRO A 10 -9.69 8.10 -12.74
C PRO A 10 -10.72 6.96 -12.58
N LEU A 11 -11.70 7.13 -11.69
CA LEU A 11 -12.79 6.16 -11.50
C LEU A 11 -14.08 6.55 -12.24
N SER A 12 -14.06 7.57 -13.11
CA SER A 12 -15.24 7.99 -13.87
C SER A 12 -15.65 6.98 -14.95
N SER A 13 -14.71 6.20 -15.46
CA SER A 13 -14.96 5.01 -16.28
C SER A 13 -13.75 4.06 -16.21
N LEU A 14 -13.97 2.76 -16.44
CA LEU A 14 -12.89 1.78 -16.53
C LEU A 14 -11.94 2.09 -17.70
N ASP A 15 -12.50 2.50 -18.83
CA ASP A 15 -11.73 2.84 -20.03
C ASP A 15 -10.79 4.03 -19.79
N ALA A 16 -11.31 5.10 -19.13
CA ALA A 16 -10.49 6.26 -18.76
C ALA A 16 -9.40 5.89 -17.75
N TRP A 17 -9.66 4.94 -16.86
CA TRP A 17 -8.68 4.44 -15.92
C TRP A 17 -7.59 3.60 -16.62
N GLU A 18 -7.96 2.72 -17.56
CA GLU A 18 -6.99 1.95 -18.35
C GLU A 18 -6.10 2.87 -19.20
N GLU A 19 -6.67 3.90 -19.84
CA GLU A 19 -5.90 4.90 -20.60
C GLU A 19 -4.93 5.68 -19.70
N ASP A 20 -5.35 6.10 -18.51
CA ASP A 20 -4.48 6.80 -17.54
C ASP A 20 -3.36 5.88 -17.04
N VAL A 21 -3.67 4.61 -16.76
CA VAL A 21 -2.67 3.60 -16.36
C VAL A 21 -1.65 3.38 -17.48
N LEU A 22 -2.09 3.19 -18.73
CA LEU A 22 -1.19 2.98 -19.85
C LEU A 22 -0.31 4.20 -20.15
N MET A 23 -0.82 5.42 -19.92
CA MET A 23 0.00 6.65 -20.05
C MET A 23 1.04 6.77 -18.94
N ARG A 24 0.71 6.38 -17.70
CA ARG A 24 1.62 6.48 -16.55
C ARG A 24 2.60 5.32 -16.47
N TYR A 25 2.16 4.15 -16.88
CA TYR A 25 2.92 2.91 -16.87
C TYR A 25 2.96 2.33 -18.30
N PRO A 26 3.72 2.97 -19.20
CA PRO A 26 3.89 2.44 -20.54
C PRO A 26 4.49 1.03 -20.48
N ASP A 27 4.33 0.29 -21.57
CA ASP A 27 4.78 -1.10 -21.72
C ASP A 27 6.08 -1.38 -20.92
N PRO A 28 6.12 -2.42 -20.08
CA PRO A 28 7.30 -2.79 -19.31
C PRO A 28 8.59 -2.89 -20.15
N ASP A 29 8.50 -3.34 -21.39
CA ASP A 29 9.63 -3.42 -22.31
C ASP A 29 10.12 -2.02 -22.76
N ALA A 30 9.23 -1.04 -22.87
CA ALA A 30 9.59 0.35 -23.15
C ALA A 30 10.21 1.04 -21.94
N ILE A 31 9.76 0.71 -20.72
CA ILE A 31 10.34 1.21 -19.46
C ILE A 31 11.73 0.60 -19.24
N ALA A 32 11.91 -0.69 -19.49
CA ALA A 32 13.20 -1.37 -19.36
C ALA A 32 14.29 -0.77 -20.26
N THR A 33 13.91 -0.19 -21.41
CA THR A 33 14.83 0.53 -22.30
C THR A 33 15.09 1.98 -21.88
N ALA A 34 14.19 2.61 -21.15
CA ALA A 34 14.29 4.02 -20.73
C ALA A 34 15.01 4.19 -19.38
N LYS A 35 14.90 3.23 -18.48
CA LYS A 35 15.59 3.19 -17.17
C LYS A 35 16.59 2.06 -17.18
N GLY A 36 17.83 2.33 -16.81
CA GLY A 36 18.85 1.27 -16.67
C GLY A 36 18.38 0.17 -15.72
N THR A 37 18.70 -1.09 -16.01
CA THR A 37 18.31 -2.26 -15.21
C THR A 37 18.76 -2.20 -13.74
N GLY A 38 19.63 -1.26 -13.37
CA GLY A 38 20.08 -1.04 -11.99
C GLY A 38 19.15 -0.20 -11.12
N GLU A 39 18.09 0.39 -11.70
CA GLU A 39 17.13 1.25 -10.96
C GLU A 39 15.92 0.48 -10.42
N TYR A 40 15.75 -0.80 -10.78
CA TYR A 40 14.64 -1.61 -10.30
C TYR A 40 15.08 -2.51 -9.14
N ARG A 41 14.17 -2.66 -8.18
CA ARG A 41 14.35 -3.60 -7.07
C ARG A 41 14.46 -5.02 -7.63
N ASN A 42 15.51 -5.75 -7.23
CA ASN A 42 15.65 -7.16 -7.60
C ASN A 42 14.79 -8.02 -6.66
N TYR A 43 13.65 -8.48 -7.16
CA TYR A 43 12.73 -9.33 -6.41
C TYR A 43 13.19 -10.80 -6.29
N GLU A 44 14.17 -11.24 -7.08
CA GLU A 44 14.77 -12.58 -6.94
C GLU A 44 15.70 -12.64 -5.72
N ASN A 45 16.25 -11.49 -5.30
CA ASN A 45 17.04 -11.37 -4.09
C ASN A 45 16.50 -10.23 -3.22
N PRO A 46 15.48 -10.51 -2.40
CA PRO A 46 14.76 -9.48 -1.62
C PRO A 46 15.60 -8.90 -0.46
N GLY A 47 16.85 -9.29 -0.29
CA GLY A 47 17.75 -8.75 0.72
C GLY A 47 17.49 -9.25 2.16
N ARG A 48 16.31 -9.81 2.43
CA ARG A 48 15.90 -10.37 3.74
C ARG A 48 15.13 -11.67 3.53
N ASP A 49 15.53 -12.70 4.27
CA ASP A 49 14.84 -14.01 4.24
C ASP A 49 13.39 -13.92 4.73
N THR A 50 13.09 -12.97 5.64
CA THR A 50 11.74 -12.72 6.15
C THR A 50 10.77 -12.33 5.04
N VAL A 51 11.18 -11.51 4.09
CA VAL A 51 10.32 -11.06 2.95
C VAL A 51 9.91 -12.26 2.10
N LYS A 52 10.84 -13.14 1.77
CA LYS A 52 10.55 -14.35 0.99
C LYS A 52 9.59 -15.28 1.73
N GLU A 53 9.82 -15.49 3.01
CA GLU A 53 8.98 -16.35 3.85
C GLU A 53 7.58 -15.71 4.03
N PHE A 54 7.49 -14.40 4.24
CA PHE A 54 6.22 -13.69 4.28
C PHE A 54 5.38 -13.99 3.04
N TYR A 55 5.90 -13.76 1.84
CA TYR A 55 5.15 -14.00 0.60
C TYR A 55 4.80 -15.47 0.38
N ARG A 56 5.67 -16.39 0.79
CA ARG A 56 5.39 -17.82 0.75
C ARG A 56 4.18 -18.18 1.63
N LEU A 57 4.14 -17.66 2.84
CA LEU A 57 3.03 -17.89 3.79
C LEU A 57 1.75 -17.21 3.32
N ASN A 58 1.85 -15.97 2.84
CA ASN A 58 0.74 -15.20 2.29
C ASN A 58 0.05 -15.99 1.16
N HIS A 59 0.79 -16.45 0.15
CA HIS A 59 0.22 -17.23 -0.96
C HIS A 59 -0.35 -18.59 -0.54
N LYS A 60 0.13 -19.14 0.57
CA LYS A 60 -0.33 -20.44 1.06
C LYS A 60 -1.59 -20.36 1.91
N TYR A 61 -1.69 -19.35 2.76
CA TYR A 61 -2.68 -19.31 3.84
C TYR A 61 -3.75 -18.22 3.70
N GLN A 62 -3.54 -17.19 2.89
CA GLN A 62 -4.58 -16.20 2.61
C GLN A 62 -5.64 -16.77 1.65
N THR A 63 -6.44 -17.68 2.19
CA THR A 63 -7.56 -18.31 1.48
C THR A 63 -8.84 -17.49 1.63
N TYR A 64 -9.84 -17.79 0.81
CA TYR A 64 -11.17 -17.19 0.94
C TYR A 64 -11.77 -17.41 2.34
N ASP A 65 -11.66 -18.63 2.87
CA ASP A 65 -12.22 -18.98 4.18
C ASP A 65 -11.50 -18.20 5.30
N PHE A 66 -10.18 -18.08 5.23
CA PHE A 66 -9.40 -17.26 6.16
C PHE A 66 -9.88 -15.80 6.16
N VAL A 67 -10.02 -15.19 4.99
CA VAL A 67 -10.49 -13.78 4.88
C VAL A 67 -11.91 -13.64 5.45
N ARG A 68 -12.80 -14.59 5.18
CA ARG A 68 -14.17 -14.58 5.71
C ARG A 68 -14.21 -14.70 7.24
N GLU A 69 -13.37 -15.55 7.82
CA GLU A 69 -13.22 -15.67 9.26
C GLU A 69 -12.75 -14.33 9.87
N LYS A 70 -11.68 -13.74 9.32
CA LYS A 70 -11.16 -12.46 9.81
C LYS A 70 -12.16 -11.31 9.68
N GLN A 71 -12.94 -11.27 8.60
CA GLN A 71 -14.04 -10.31 8.49
C GLN A 71 -15.07 -10.48 9.61
N GLN A 72 -15.44 -11.71 9.96
CA GLN A 72 -16.39 -11.97 11.06
C GLN A 72 -15.85 -11.52 12.40
N ASP A 73 -14.54 -11.63 12.63
CA ASP A 73 -13.90 -11.27 13.88
C ASP A 73 -13.66 -9.77 14.03
N PHE A 74 -13.24 -9.09 12.96
CA PHE A 74 -12.81 -7.70 13.04
C PHE A 74 -13.88 -6.68 12.61
N LEU A 75 -14.87 -7.04 11.80
CA LEU A 75 -15.97 -6.12 11.46
C LEU A 75 -16.97 -5.87 12.61
N LYS A 76 -16.75 -6.48 13.76
CA LYS A 76 -17.46 -6.13 15.00
C LYS A 76 -17.02 -4.78 15.56
N PHE A 77 -15.86 -4.29 15.17
CA PHE A 77 -15.26 -3.03 15.63
C PHE A 77 -15.14 -2.93 17.17
N ASP A 78 -14.84 -4.03 17.83
CA ASP A 78 -14.85 -4.18 19.29
C ASP A 78 -13.45 -4.40 19.90
N LYS A 79 -12.40 -4.32 19.09
CA LYS A 79 -11.03 -4.62 19.57
C LYS A 79 -10.41 -3.47 20.33
N LYS A 80 -10.54 -2.25 19.83
CA LYS A 80 -9.97 -1.05 20.45
C LYS A 80 -10.64 0.21 19.89
N GLU A 81 -10.92 1.16 20.77
CA GLU A 81 -11.32 2.52 20.38
C GLU A 81 -10.10 3.44 20.53
N MET A 82 -9.81 4.21 19.47
CA MET A 82 -8.68 5.12 19.42
C MET A 82 -8.93 6.20 18.39
N THR A 83 -8.26 7.35 18.53
CA THR A 83 -8.25 8.37 17.49
C THR A 83 -7.43 7.88 16.29
N LEU A 84 -7.59 8.56 15.15
CA LEU A 84 -6.80 8.25 13.96
C LEU A 84 -5.29 8.40 14.23
N TRP A 85 -4.89 9.44 14.96
CA TRP A 85 -3.49 9.65 15.33
C TRP A 85 -2.96 8.57 16.26
N ASP A 86 -3.73 8.17 17.27
CA ASP A 86 -3.37 7.06 18.14
C ASP A 86 -3.20 5.76 17.32
N SER A 87 -4.01 5.59 16.27
CA SER A 87 -3.89 4.41 15.40
C SER A 87 -2.62 4.40 14.55
N PHE A 88 -2.15 5.57 14.11
CA PHE A 88 -0.85 5.69 13.44
C PHE A 88 0.31 5.40 14.39
N GLU A 89 0.28 5.95 15.60
CA GLU A 89 1.30 5.66 16.62
C GLU A 89 1.30 4.17 16.99
N PHE A 90 0.12 3.58 17.11
CA PHE A 90 -0.02 2.14 17.36
C PHE A 90 0.53 1.31 16.20
N LEU A 91 0.16 1.64 14.95
CA LEU A 91 0.69 0.99 13.76
C LEU A 91 2.22 1.10 13.68
N ASN A 92 2.78 2.24 14.10
CA ASN A 92 4.22 2.50 14.05
C ASN A 92 5.05 1.58 14.97
N THR A 93 4.40 0.84 15.86
CA THR A 93 5.05 -0.20 16.68
C THR A 93 5.27 -1.51 15.92
N LEU A 94 4.66 -1.67 14.73
CA LEU A 94 4.79 -2.86 13.90
C LEU A 94 6.09 -2.81 13.09
N VAL A 95 6.87 -3.88 13.16
CA VAL A 95 7.97 -4.13 12.23
C VAL A 95 7.44 -4.97 11.08
N ASP A 96 7.43 -4.42 9.87
CA ASP A 96 6.86 -5.05 8.69
C ASP A 96 7.79 -6.13 8.12
N ASP A 97 7.35 -7.38 8.15
CA ASP A 97 8.10 -8.52 7.61
C ASP A 97 8.09 -8.57 6.08
N SER A 98 7.13 -7.89 5.45
CA SER A 98 7.01 -7.81 3.98
C SER A 98 7.91 -6.74 3.36
N ASP A 99 8.32 -5.74 4.14
CA ASP A 99 9.16 -4.65 3.63
C ASP A 99 10.65 -5.03 3.71
N PRO A 100 11.36 -5.02 2.60
CA PRO A 100 12.82 -5.21 2.59
C PRO A 100 13.57 -4.00 3.17
N ASP A 101 12.93 -2.83 3.23
CA ASP A 101 13.51 -1.59 3.75
C ASP A 101 12.93 -1.25 5.13
N ILE A 102 13.64 -1.68 6.18
CA ILE A 102 13.27 -1.42 7.58
C ILE A 102 13.70 -0.04 8.10
N ALA A 103 14.33 0.78 7.26
CA ALA A 103 14.77 2.12 7.66
C ALA A 103 13.64 3.13 7.79
N LEU A 104 12.49 2.83 7.18
CA LEU A 104 11.27 3.66 7.24
C LEU A 104 10.28 3.07 8.23
N ASP A 105 9.74 3.93 9.09
CA ASP A 105 8.62 3.54 9.94
C ASP A 105 7.29 3.56 9.15
N GLN A 106 6.26 2.92 9.72
CA GLN A 106 4.96 2.79 9.05
C GLN A 106 4.32 4.16 8.78
N LEU A 107 4.43 5.11 9.71
CA LEU A 107 3.88 6.45 9.54
C LEU A 107 4.59 7.21 8.42
N GLN A 108 5.91 7.11 8.31
CA GLN A 108 6.65 7.72 7.20
C GLN A 108 6.21 7.17 5.85
N HIS A 109 6.00 5.85 5.75
CA HIS A 109 5.48 5.22 4.53
C HIS A 109 4.11 5.75 4.14
N LEU A 110 3.18 5.86 5.10
CA LEU A 110 1.84 6.42 4.87
C LEU A 110 1.90 7.88 4.38
N LEU A 111 2.75 8.70 5.02
CA LEU A 111 2.93 10.10 4.65
C LEU A 111 3.57 10.24 3.26
N GLN A 112 4.59 9.46 2.94
CA GLN A 112 5.22 9.48 1.62
C GLN A 112 4.23 9.11 0.53
N THR A 113 3.42 8.08 0.73
CA THR A 113 2.38 7.65 -0.22
C THR A 113 1.36 8.76 -0.43
N SER A 114 0.84 9.35 0.65
CA SER A 114 -0.17 10.41 0.55
C SER A 114 0.38 11.68 -0.12
N GLU A 115 1.62 12.07 0.19
CA GLU A 115 2.24 13.25 -0.43
C GLU A 115 2.61 13.02 -1.90
N ALA A 116 2.99 11.80 -2.29
CA ALA A 116 3.18 11.46 -3.71
C ALA A 116 1.87 11.61 -4.49
N ILE A 117 0.76 11.10 -3.96
CA ILE A 117 -0.58 11.25 -4.55
C ILE A 117 -0.98 12.73 -4.64
N ARG A 118 -0.68 13.53 -3.61
CA ARG A 118 -0.93 14.98 -3.61
C ARG A 118 -0.10 15.70 -4.66
N ALA A 119 1.19 15.36 -4.76
CA ALA A 119 2.10 15.95 -5.74
C ALA A 119 1.67 15.66 -7.18
N ASP A 120 1.05 14.50 -7.43
CA ASP A 120 0.46 14.14 -8.71
C ASP A 120 -0.85 14.91 -9.03
N GLY A 121 -1.34 15.72 -8.08
CA GLY A 121 -2.53 16.57 -8.25
C GLY A 121 -3.86 15.81 -8.16
N HIS A 122 -3.88 14.68 -7.45
CA HIS A 122 -5.11 13.94 -7.19
C HIS A 122 -5.98 14.62 -6.11
N PRO A 123 -7.30 14.33 -6.09
CA PRO A 123 -8.22 14.93 -5.13
C PRO A 123 -7.96 14.44 -3.70
N ASP A 124 -8.40 15.25 -2.71
CA ASP A 124 -8.13 15.03 -1.28
C ASP A 124 -8.58 13.65 -0.78
N TRP A 125 -9.68 13.12 -1.29
CA TRP A 125 -10.12 11.78 -0.90
C TRP A 125 -9.12 10.68 -1.29
N PHE A 126 -8.41 10.86 -2.40
CA PHE A 126 -7.40 9.91 -2.85
C PHE A 126 -6.09 10.08 -2.04
N VAL A 127 -5.72 11.31 -1.70
CA VAL A 127 -4.63 11.60 -0.74
C VAL A 127 -4.93 10.92 0.60
N LEU A 128 -6.16 11.04 1.10
CA LEU A 128 -6.60 10.37 2.32
C LEU A 128 -6.53 8.84 2.19
N THR A 129 -6.93 8.30 1.04
CA THR A 129 -6.79 6.86 0.77
C THR A 129 -5.33 6.42 0.89
N GLY A 130 -4.39 7.18 0.31
CA GLY A 130 -2.95 6.92 0.45
C GLY A 130 -2.48 6.95 1.91
N LEU A 131 -3.00 7.87 2.72
CA LEU A 131 -2.67 7.94 4.14
C LEU A 131 -3.22 6.75 4.95
N LEU A 132 -4.32 6.15 4.52
CA LEU A 132 -5.03 5.10 5.28
C LEU A 132 -4.81 3.69 4.73
N HIS A 133 -4.15 3.52 3.58
CA HIS A 133 -4.15 2.27 2.82
C HIS A 133 -3.62 1.07 3.62
N ASP A 134 -2.66 1.29 4.51
CA ASP A 134 -2.00 0.26 5.31
C ASP A 134 -2.56 0.12 6.73
N MET A 135 -3.63 0.86 7.07
CA MET A 135 -4.23 0.78 8.41
C MET A 135 -4.69 -0.63 8.79
N GLY A 136 -4.98 -1.48 7.79
CA GLY A 136 -5.30 -2.89 8.03
C GLY A 136 -4.17 -3.67 8.72
N LYS A 137 -2.92 -3.24 8.63
CA LYS A 137 -1.78 -3.87 9.31
C LYS A 137 -1.91 -3.84 10.84
N VAL A 138 -2.75 -2.96 11.42
CA VAL A 138 -3.02 -2.97 12.87
C VAL A 138 -3.59 -4.31 13.36
N LEU A 139 -4.19 -5.13 12.49
CA LEU A 139 -4.70 -6.45 12.83
C LEU A 139 -3.58 -7.35 13.36
N CYS A 140 -2.35 -7.18 12.88
CA CYS A 140 -1.18 -7.92 13.35
C CYS A 140 -0.87 -7.61 14.83
N LEU A 141 -1.16 -6.39 15.28
CA LEU A 141 -0.98 -5.97 16.66
C LEU A 141 -2.07 -6.51 17.60
N PHE A 142 -3.11 -7.12 17.05
CA PHE A 142 -4.12 -7.88 17.78
C PHE A 142 -3.88 -9.39 17.73
N GLY A 143 -2.72 -9.83 17.27
CA GLY A 143 -2.30 -11.22 17.26
C GLY A 143 -2.51 -11.96 15.94
N GLU A 144 -2.93 -11.26 14.90
CA GLU A 144 -3.02 -11.84 13.57
C GLU A 144 -1.62 -11.95 12.93
N PRO A 145 -1.40 -12.96 12.08
CA PRO A 145 -0.15 -13.06 11.33
C PRO A 145 -0.03 -11.91 10.32
N GLN A 146 1.19 -11.52 10.00
CA GLN A 146 1.44 -10.45 9.02
C GLN A 146 1.20 -10.89 7.56
N TRP A 147 1.30 -12.19 7.28
CA TRP A 147 1.03 -12.75 5.95
C TRP A 147 -0.44 -12.87 5.59
#